data_24c267558c0f177d5e58bf2ccbe2192b
#
_entry.id   24c267558c0f177d5e58bf2ccbe2192b
#
_cell.length_a   1.000
_cell.length_b   1.000
_cell.length_c   1.000
_cell.angle_alpha   90.00
_cell.angle_beta   90.00
_cell.angle_gamma   90.00
#
_symmetry.space_group_name_H-M   'P 1'
#
loop_
_entity.id
_entity.type
_entity.pdbx_description
1 polymer ?
#
loop_
_entity_poly.entity_id
_entity_poly.type
_entity_poly.pdbx_seq_one_letter_code
_entity_poly.pdbx_strand_id
1 'polypeptide(L)'
;MLNQRQLAIIVHLSGFGRDLEESWDVPRAISLAGIAEHLGVVRSALHPPLKSLEADGLVSSRSAHVIGAPRRRKVFHATDRGREEARSGEKKTRKSKGRSVGPVPDTTKLHGREEIVSSISSGLSDGSNFLLEGLPGIGKTSVATAVSNSLIDDGWLVRWATCQTDSDSSSIARMWLGGRAPTSKDAIVTRIDSKKTLLVLDEAQQSSERLVEGIREILEACSETSAVILAVTRAPNPFPDISGFESIRLEGLETDLARELLPLEMDDEQAIEVCEAMDGHPLGIKLWSPDDELPGAGAVQEYVEAQVLRRLSQSGASSLDELSLSPLPLQVEEMLEPGGTEELDESAILRWAGTLVEPHHLVRNVRRASLMDGGAEEIHSKLAEMWSKRVGPRARRMEAHHRLESGTDVDPEWVAKSINEIVIDDSAAAAVVLQQAISTNPEEGLYELAADIALERGESKIASQYIESMEEGPRRDLRMARLARIEGEWDRADELEASAISGLDPGDRVRAEISSLVRNYDDRLPGSDSRADAQALLTGADSVTLSDLEEGDRDLASLVLDLLRHSLALDSGDLEEASRTRDSIEGRMGAEGPRIPFLDLR
;
A
#
# COMPACT_ATOMS: atom_id res chain seq x y z
N MET A 1 17.82 -39.80 -5.01
CA MET A 1 16.80 -38.74 -5.08
C MET A 1 17.44 -37.54 -5.79
N LEU A 2 16.74 -36.95 -6.76
CA LEU A 2 17.19 -35.75 -7.42
C LEU A 2 17.12 -34.58 -6.45
N ASN A 3 18.14 -33.73 -6.45
CA ASN A 3 18.06 -32.44 -5.73
C ASN A 3 17.20 -31.45 -6.51
N GLN A 4 16.80 -30.35 -5.86
CA GLN A 4 15.90 -29.35 -6.43
C GLN A 4 16.40 -28.76 -7.76
N ARG A 5 17.73 -28.53 -7.88
CA ARG A 5 18.33 -28.00 -9.11
C ARG A 5 18.34 -29.03 -10.25
N GLN A 6 18.61 -30.29 -9.95
CA GLN A 6 18.55 -31.37 -10.92
C GLN A 6 17.13 -31.58 -11.45
N LEU A 7 16.13 -31.53 -10.57
CA LEU A 7 14.72 -31.58 -10.97
C LEU A 7 14.32 -30.42 -11.86
N ALA A 8 14.71 -29.20 -11.51
CA ALA A 8 14.42 -28.00 -12.32
C ALA A 8 15.03 -28.08 -13.73
N ILE A 9 16.26 -28.62 -13.85
CA ILE A 9 16.90 -28.84 -15.16
C ILE A 9 16.09 -29.86 -15.99
N ILE A 10 15.70 -30.98 -15.42
CA ILE A 10 14.97 -32.01 -16.15
C ILE A 10 13.58 -31.54 -16.57
N VAL A 11 12.88 -30.83 -15.68
CA VAL A 11 11.57 -30.23 -15.97
C VAL A 11 11.70 -29.25 -17.15
N HIS A 12 12.66 -28.34 -17.11
CA HIS A 12 12.93 -27.43 -18.23
C HIS A 12 13.18 -28.16 -19.54
N LEU A 13 14.07 -29.16 -19.54
CA LEU A 13 14.42 -29.92 -20.73
C LEU A 13 13.26 -30.80 -21.23
N SER A 14 12.40 -31.29 -20.35
CA SER A 14 11.23 -32.13 -20.72
C SER A 14 10.16 -31.35 -21.49
N GLY A 15 10.16 -30.00 -21.40
CA GLY A 15 9.29 -29.11 -22.18
C GLY A 15 9.61 -29.05 -23.68
N PHE A 16 10.76 -29.57 -24.10
CA PHE A 16 11.16 -29.57 -25.52
C PHE A 16 10.87 -30.93 -26.19
N GLY A 17 10.40 -30.87 -27.44
CA GLY A 17 10.01 -32.03 -28.21
C GLY A 17 11.19 -32.98 -28.55
N ARG A 18 10.87 -34.26 -28.80
CA ARG A 18 11.87 -35.27 -29.22
C ARG A 18 12.44 -34.98 -30.63
N ASP A 19 11.68 -34.29 -31.45
CA ASP A 19 12.11 -33.86 -32.78
C ASP A 19 13.40 -33.04 -32.75
N LEU A 20 13.67 -32.33 -31.66
CA LEU A 20 14.91 -31.58 -31.46
C LEU A 20 16.13 -32.47 -31.17
N GLU A 21 15.95 -33.73 -30.82
CA GLU A 21 17.08 -34.65 -30.54
C GLU A 21 17.91 -34.96 -31.77
N GLU A 22 17.30 -34.98 -32.96
CA GLU A 22 17.97 -35.20 -34.25
C GLU A 22 18.07 -33.95 -35.10
N SER A 23 17.43 -32.84 -34.71
CA SER A 23 17.40 -31.59 -35.47
C SER A 23 18.80 -30.98 -35.62
N TRP A 24 19.11 -30.46 -36.79
CA TRP A 24 20.36 -29.72 -37.05
C TRP A 24 20.39 -28.39 -36.27
N ASP A 25 19.30 -27.65 -36.32
CA ASP A 25 19.11 -26.38 -35.66
C ASP A 25 18.24 -26.56 -34.40
N VAL A 26 18.73 -26.05 -33.27
CA VAL A 26 18.04 -26.17 -31.99
C VAL A 26 17.93 -24.82 -31.28
N PRO A 27 16.87 -24.61 -30.48
CA PRO A 27 16.70 -23.39 -29.71
C PRO A 27 17.82 -23.23 -28.67
N ARG A 28 18.19 -21.99 -28.37
CA ARG A 28 19.22 -21.65 -27.39
C ARG A 28 18.87 -22.16 -25.98
N ALA A 29 17.58 -22.29 -25.67
CA ALA A 29 17.07 -22.71 -24.39
C ALA A 29 17.60 -24.09 -23.91
N ILE A 30 17.95 -25.02 -24.82
CA ILE A 30 18.51 -26.33 -24.44
C ILE A 30 20.05 -26.35 -24.42
N SER A 31 20.73 -25.22 -24.66
CA SER A 31 22.17 -25.07 -24.45
C SER A 31 22.48 -24.74 -22.99
N LEU A 32 23.74 -24.95 -22.56
CA LEU A 32 24.19 -24.57 -21.21
C LEU A 32 23.83 -23.11 -20.85
N ALA A 33 23.99 -22.20 -21.83
CA ALA A 33 23.67 -20.79 -21.63
C ALA A 33 22.17 -20.56 -21.43
N GLY A 34 21.31 -21.20 -22.26
CA GLY A 34 19.87 -21.04 -22.16
C GLY A 34 19.28 -21.68 -20.90
N ILE A 35 19.82 -22.81 -20.45
CA ILE A 35 19.42 -23.43 -19.19
C ILE A 35 19.79 -22.53 -18.02
N ALA A 36 21.00 -21.89 -18.06
CA ALA A 36 21.45 -20.97 -17.03
C ALA A 36 20.54 -19.73 -16.95
N GLU A 37 20.18 -19.16 -18.09
CA GLU A 37 19.25 -18.02 -18.19
C GLU A 37 17.87 -18.38 -17.65
N HIS A 38 17.32 -19.54 -18.02
CA HIS A 38 16.00 -19.98 -17.55
C HIS A 38 15.94 -20.21 -16.03
N LEU A 39 17.01 -20.74 -15.46
CA LEU A 39 17.07 -21.07 -14.04
C LEU A 39 17.62 -19.91 -13.17
N GLY A 40 18.00 -18.77 -13.77
CA GLY A 40 18.56 -17.63 -13.05
C GLY A 40 19.89 -17.93 -12.36
N VAL A 41 20.76 -18.82 -12.92
CA VAL A 41 22.01 -19.24 -12.30
C VAL A 41 23.21 -19.02 -13.24
N VAL A 42 24.43 -18.92 -12.65
CA VAL A 42 25.66 -18.86 -13.44
C VAL A 42 25.94 -20.19 -14.13
N ARG A 43 26.52 -20.16 -15.33
CA ARG A 43 26.80 -21.37 -16.17
C ARG A 43 27.65 -22.41 -15.45
N SER A 44 28.64 -21.98 -14.66
CA SER A 44 29.51 -22.87 -13.89
C SER A 44 28.74 -23.73 -12.87
N ALA A 45 27.64 -23.21 -12.31
CA ALA A 45 26.81 -23.94 -11.33
C ALA A 45 25.97 -25.07 -11.96
N LEU A 46 25.89 -25.15 -13.29
CA LEU A 46 25.14 -26.20 -14.00
C LEU A 46 26.00 -27.43 -14.36
N HIS A 47 27.33 -27.31 -14.39
CA HIS A 47 28.20 -28.41 -14.79
C HIS A 47 28.08 -29.64 -13.88
N PRO A 48 28.13 -29.53 -12.54
CA PRO A 48 28.00 -30.70 -11.66
C PRO A 48 26.62 -31.36 -11.77
N PRO A 49 25.47 -30.64 -11.69
CA PRO A 49 24.16 -31.28 -11.81
C PRO A 49 23.91 -31.91 -13.18
N LEU A 50 24.32 -31.26 -14.29
CA LEU A 50 24.19 -31.83 -15.64
C LEU A 50 25.02 -33.10 -15.81
N LYS A 51 26.26 -33.12 -15.30
CA LYS A 51 27.12 -34.30 -15.34
C LYS A 51 26.54 -35.46 -14.55
N SER A 52 25.95 -35.20 -13.39
CA SER A 52 25.24 -36.21 -12.60
C SER A 52 24.02 -36.75 -13.35
N LEU A 53 23.21 -35.89 -13.94
CA LEU A 53 22.01 -36.26 -14.70
C LEU A 53 22.35 -37.06 -15.96
N GLU A 54 23.49 -36.77 -16.63
CA GLU A 54 24.01 -37.56 -17.76
C GLU A 54 24.45 -38.96 -17.27
N ALA A 55 25.17 -39.03 -16.13
CA ALA A 55 25.61 -40.31 -15.56
C ALA A 55 24.43 -41.17 -15.11
N ASP A 56 23.38 -40.58 -14.61
CA ASP A 56 22.13 -41.26 -14.20
C ASP A 56 21.23 -41.65 -15.39
N GLY A 57 21.61 -41.26 -16.61
CA GLY A 57 20.87 -41.55 -17.84
C GLY A 57 19.54 -40.77 -17.96
N LEU A 58 19.40 -39.64 -17.26
CA LEU A 58 18.21 -38.80 -17.25
C LEU A 58 18.28 -37.67 -18.28
N VAL A 59 19.49 -37.30 -18.67
CA VAL A 59 19.78 -36.28 -19.69
C VAL A 59 20.79 -36.86 -20.67
N SER A 60 20.61 -36.59 -21.95
CA SER A 60 21.58 -36.85 -23.01
C SER A 60 22.15 -35.54 -23.54
N SER A 61 23.38 -35.54 -24.06
CA SER A 61 23.95 -34.39 -24.71
C SER A 61 24.55 -34.67 -26.06
N ARG A 62 24.53 -33.69 -26.94
CA ARG A 62 25.16 -33.73 -28.27
C ARG A 62 25.64 -32.36 -28.68
N SER A 63 26.39 -32.34 -29.80
CA SER A 63 26.80 -31.06 -30.42
C SER A 63 25.83 -30.71 -31.55
N ALA A 64 25.16 -29.56 -31.46
CA ALA A 64 24.22 -29.06 -32.47
C ALA A 64 24.47 -27.57 -32.81
N HIS A 65 23.91 -27.11 -33.93
CA HIS A 65 23.86 -25.71 -34.25
C HIS A 65 22.75 -25.05 -33.43
N VAL A 66 23.11 -24.03 -32.63
CA VAL A 66 22.14 -23.27 -31.81
C VAL A 66 21.77 -22.01 -32.58
N ILE A 67 20.48 -21.81 -32.80
CA ILE A 67 19.96 -20.64 -33.53
C ILE A 67 20.54 -19.34 -32.93
N GLY A 68 21.15 -18.52 -33.80
CA GLY A 68 21.82 -17.28 -33.39
C GLY A 68 23.26 -17.43 -32.85
N ALA A 69 23.84 -18.64 -32.86
CA ALA A 69 25.22 -18.85 -32.45
C ALA A 69 26.13 -19.16 -33.65
N PRO A 70 27.36 -18.59 -33.72
CA PRO A 70 28.25 -18.74 -34.89
C PRO A 70 28.92 -20.12 -34.98
N ARG A 71 28.82 -20.96 -33.93
CA ARG A 71 29.45 -22.28 -33.84
C ARG A 71 28.54 -23.29 -33.18
N ARG A 72 28.73 -24.59 -33.50
CA ARG A 72 28.06 -25.69 -32.77
C ARG A 72 28.38 -25.62 -31.28
N ARG A 73 27.38 -25.93 -30.46
CA ARG A 73 27.48 -25.96 -28.99
C ARG A 73 26.96 -27.27 -28.43
N LYS A 74 27.42 -27.65 -27.24
CA LYS A 74 26.84 -28.75 -26.48
C LYS A 74 25.42 -28.36 -26.06
N VAL A 75 24.46 -29.18 -26.40
CA VAL A 75 23.04 -29.05 -26.05
C VAL A 75 22.59 -30.30 -25.32
N PHE A 76 21.54 -30.16 -24.52
CA PHE A 76 21.05 -31.16 -23.60
C PHE A 76 19.60 -31.51 -23.89
N HIS A 77 19.24 -32.80 -23.79
CA HIS A 77 17.89 -33.29 -24.00
C HIS A 77 17.49 -34.19 -22.85
N ALA A 78 16.25 -34.12 -22.39
CA ALA A 78 15.73 -35.08 -21.41
C ALA A 78 15.48 -36.42 -22.09
N THR A 79 16.03 -37.50 -21.55
CA THR A 79 15.73 -38.87 -22.00
C THR A 79 14.30 -39.26 -21.62
N ASP A 80 13.79 -40.40 -22.12
CA ASP A 80 12.47 -40.90 -21.72
C ASP A 80 12.37 -41.08 -20.22
N ARG A 81 13.41 -41.64 -19.59
CA ARG A 81 13.52 -41.79 -18.16
C ARG A 81 13.57 -40.41 -17.45
N GLY A 82 14.27 -39.44 -18.03
CA GLY A 82 14.29 -38.06 -17.51
C GLY A 82 12.91 -37.41 -17.56
N ARG A 83 12.17 -37.59 -18.65
CA ARG A 83 10.79 -37.09 -18.81
C ARG A 83 9.82 -37.73 -17.82
N GLU A 84 10.01 -38.99 -17.50
CA GLU A 84 9.21 -39.72 -16.53
C GLU A 84 9.50 -39.25 -15.09
N GLU A 85 10.77 -39.04 -14.76
CA GLU A 85 11.19 -38.44 -13.48
C GLU A 85 10.71 -36.98 -13.36
N ALA A 86 10.74 -36.18 -14.43
CA ALA A 86 10.17 -34.83 -14.43
C ALA A 86 8.68 -34.85 -14.10
N ARG A 87 7.89 -35.74 -14.74
CA ARG A 87 6.45 -35.89 -14.47
C ARG A 87 6.18 -36.38 -13.05
N SER A 88 7.02 -37.28 -12.54
CA SER A 88 6.90 -37.81 -11.17
C SER A 88 7.29 -36.72 -10.13
N GLY A 89 8.32 -35.95 -10.44
CA GLY A 89 8.75 -34.79 -9.66
C GLY A 89 7.71 -33.68 -9.67
N GLU A 90 7.12 -33.35 -10.82
CA GLU A 90 6.02 -32.41 -10.93
C GLU A 90 4.76 -32.86 -10.18
N LYS A 91 4.44 -34.14 -10.18
CA LYS A 91 3.34 -34.68 -9.36
C LYS A 91 3.61 -34.62 -7.86
N LYS A 92 4.86 -34.76 -7.42
CA LYS A 92 5.26 -34.54 -6.01
C LYS A 92 5.36 -33.05 -5.66
N THR A 93 5.65 -32.19 -6.61
CA THR A 93 5.74 -30.73 -6.44
C THR A 93 4.43 -30.01 -6.71
N ARG A 94 3.37 -30.67 -7.19
CA ARG A 94 1.99 -30.18 -7.26
C ARG A 94 1.25 -30.24 -5.92
N LYS A 95 1.86 -29.89 -4.82
CA LYS A 95 1.20 -28.96 -3.88
C LYS A 95 1.09 -27.67 -4.66
N SER A 96 -0.11 -27.17 -4.89
CA SER A 96 -0.32 -25.89 -5.56
C SER A 96 0.54 -24.85 -4.83
N LYS A 97 1.60 -24.36 -5.49
CA LYS A 97 2.42 -23.32 -4.89
C LYS A 97 1.48 -22.17 -4.58
N GLY A 98 1.49 -21.67 -3.37
CA GLY A 98 0.73 -20.52 -2.98
C GLY A 98 1.12 -19.29 -3.83
N ARG A 99 0.47 -18.19 -3.60
CA ARG A 99 0.76 -16.93 -4.29
C ARG A 99 0.70 -15.77 -3.30
N SER A 100 1.34 -14.67 -3.66
CA SER A 100 1.21 -13.40 -2.93
C SER A 100 0.38 -12.39 -3.71
N VAL A 101 -0.21 -11.45 -2.98
CA VAL A 101 -0.93 -10.27 -3.46
C VAL A 101 -0.47 -9.08 -2.60
N GLY A 102 -0.23 -7.94 -3.20
CA GLY A 102 0.28 -6.74 -2.54
C GLY A 102 1.80 -6.60 -2.63
N PRO A 103 2.36 -5.52 -2.08
CA PRO A 103 3.77 -5.14 -2.20
C PRO A 103 4.67 -5.95 -1.23
N VAL A 104 4.80 -7.25 -1.45
CA VAL A 104 5.70 -8.10 -0.64
C VAL A 104 7.14 -7.64 -0.87
N PRO A 105 7.91 -7.30 0.18
CA PRO A 105 9.31 -6.93 0.04
C PRO A 105 10.16 -8.04 -0.56
N ASP A 106 11.25 -7.66 -1.23
CA ASP A 106 12.20 -8.63 -1.76
C ASP A 106 12.84 -9.45 -0.64
N THR A 107 13.11 -10.72 -0.92
CA THR A 107 13.68 -11.65 0.06
C THR A 107 15.15 -11.34 0.28
N THR A 108 15.50 -10.87 1.46
CA THR A 108 16.89 -10.81 1.93
C THR A 108 17.26 -12.11 2.62
N LYS A 109 18.56 -12.48 2.57
CA LYS A 109 19.04 -13.63 3.34
C LYS A 109 18.80 -13.36 4.83
N LEU A 110 18.04 -14.22 5.46
CA LEU A 110 17.76 -14.14 6.90
C LEU A 110 18.82 -14.93 7.65
N HIS A 111 19.33 -14.37 8.73
CA HIS A 111 20.34 -15.00 9.58
C HIS A 111 19.81 -15.11 11.01
N GLY A 112 19.95 -16.30 11.61
CA GLY A 112 19.67 -16.51 13.03
C GLY A 112 18.22 -16.31 13.48
N ARG A 113 17.27 -16.43 12.56
CA ARG A 113 15.82 -16.27 12.84
C ARG A 113 14.97 -17.47 12.43
N GLU A 114 15.62 -18.60 12.09
CA GLU A 114 14.97 -19.79 11.56
C GLU A 114 13.96 -20.38 12.56
N GLU A 115 14.29 -20.38 13.85
CA GLU A 115 13.43 -20.90 14.91
C GLU A 115 12.16 -20.03 15.06
N ILE A 116 12.30 -18.72 15.10
CA ILE A 116 11.15 -17.81 15.24
C ILE A 116 10.26 -17.84 13.99
N VAL A 117 10.85 -17.93 12.79
CA VAL A 117 10.10 -18.11 11.53
C VAL A 117 9.31 -19.42 11.56
N SER A 118 9.93 -20.51 12.00
CA SER A 118 9.28 -21.81 12.13
C SER A 118 8.15 -21.78 13.15
N SER A 119 8.37 -21.18 14.31
CA SER A 119 7.37 -21.03 15.38
C SER A 119 6.16 -20.23 14.92
N ILE A 120 6.37 -19.05 14.33
CA ILE A 120 5.28 -18.22 13.80
C ILE A 120 4.54 -18.94 12.67
N SER A 121 5.27 -19.57 11.73
CA SER A 121 4.63 -20.30 10.61
C SER A 121 3.77 -21.48 11.10
N SER A 122 4.21 -22.19 12.15
CA SER A 122 3.44 -23.25 12.78
C SER A 122 2.18 -22.71 13.46
N GLY A 123 2.31 -21.69 14.32
CA GLY A 123 1.18 -21.09 15.01
C GLY A 123 0.13 -20.51 14.05
N LEU A 124 0.56 -19.81 12.98
CA LEU A 124 -0.35 -19.35 11.91
C LEU A 124 -1.07 -20.54 11.23
N SER A 125 -0.35 -21.65 11.00
CA SER A 125 -0.95 -22.87 10.40
C SER A 125 -1.98 -23.52 11.33
N ASP A 126 -1.83 -23.36 12.64
CA ASP A 126 -2.74 -23.83 13.69
C ASP A 126 -3.90 -22.84 13.95
N GLY A 127 -3.90 -21.65 13.31
CA GLY A 127 -4.96 -20.66 13.39
C GLY A 127 -4.71 -19.51 14.37
N SER A 128 -3.51 -19.39 14.95
CA SER A 128 -3.13 -18.24 15.79
C SER A 128 -2.83 -17.01 14.94
N ASN A 129 -3.13 -15.82 15.48
CA ASN A 129 -2.70 -14.54 14.90
C ASN A 129 -1.55 -13.96 15.73
N PHE A 130 -0.63 -13.28 15.07
CA PHE A 130 0.56 -12.75 15.73
C PHE A 130 0.73 -11.24 15.52
N LEU A 131 1.19 -10.59 16.57
CA LEU A 131 1.69 -9.21 16.55
C LEU A 131 3.20 -9.24 16.82
N LEU A 132 3.99 -8.98 15.79
CA LEU A 132 5.45 -8.96 15.85
C LEU A 132 5.95 -7.55 16.16
N GLU A 133 6.53 -7.36 17.32
CA GLU A 133 7.03 -6.06 17.80
C GLU A 133 8.56 -6.04 17.88
N GLY A 134 9.14 -4.85 17.90
CA GLY A 134 10.57 -4.67 18.16
C GLY A 134 11.14 -3.36 17.65
N LEU A 135 12.41 -3.13 17.89
CA LEU A 135 13.11 -1.89 17.51
C LEU A 135 13.14 -1.68 15.98
N PRO A 136 13.27 -0.43 15.49
CA PRO A 136 13.52 -0.15 14.08
C PRO A 136 14.81 -0.84 13.62
N GLY A 137 14.79 -1.54 12.48
CA GLY A 137 15.99 -2.21 11.94
C GLY A 137 16.32 -3.58 12.56
N ILE A 138 15.55 -4.08 13.54
CA ILE A 138 15.78 -5.38 14.19
C ILE A 138 15.45 -6.60 13.30
N GLY A 139 14.85 -6.38 12.12
CA GLY A 139 14.56 -7.44 11.15
C GLY A 139 13.11 -7.95 11.11
N LYS A 140 12.14 -7.24 11.67
CA LYS A 140 10.71 -7.64 11.70
C LYS A 140 10.13 -7.93 10.31
N THR A 141 10.28 -7.01 9.38
CA THR A 141 9.83 -7.16 7.99
C THR A 141 10.49 -8.37 7.31
N SER A 142 11.79 -8.62 7.59
CA SER A 142 12.51 -9.78 7.05
C SER A 142 11.95 -11.10 7.60
N VAL A 143 11.61 -11.15 8.90
CA VAL A 143 10.94 -12.31 9.51
C VAL A 143 9.56 -12.52 8.88
N ALA A 144 8.75 -11.46 8.77
CA ALA A 144 7.42 -11.55 8.14
C ALA A 144 7.49 -12.01 6.68
N THR A 145 8.50 -11.56 5.91
CA THR A 145 8.74 -12.01 4.53
C THR A 145 9.14 -13.48 4.49
N ALA A 146 10.01 -13.94 5.40
CA ALA A 146 10.42 -15.35 5.48
C ALA A 146 9.25 -16.26 5.87
N VAL A 147 8.42 -15.87 6.84
CA VAL A 147 7.18 -16.57 7.22
C VAL A 147 6.23 -16.65 6.01
N SER A 148 6.05 -15.53 5.31
CA SER A 148 5.21 -15.46 4.11
C SER A 148 5.68 -16.43 3.03
N ASN A 149 6.99 -16.47 2.75
CA ASN A 149 7.57 -17.38 1.76
C ASN A 149 7.41 -18.86 2.17
N SER A 150 7.61 -19.17 3.45
CA SER A 150 7.39 -20.51 3.99
C SER A 150 5.95 -20.98 3.76
N LEU A 151 4.97 -20.13 4.06
CA LEU A 151 3.55 -20.46 3.86
C LEU A 151 3.16 -20.50 2.37
N ILE A 152 3.75 -19.64 1.52
CA ILE A 152 3.57 -19.72 0.06
C ILE A 152 4.06 -21.08 -0.47
N ASP A 153 5.20 -21.56 0.00
CA ASP A 153 5.71 -22.88 -0.40
C ASP A 153 4.80 -24.02 0.09
N ASP A 154 4.03 -23.82 1.17
CA ASP A 154 2.99 -24.74 1.66
C ASP A 154 1.60 -24.53 1.03
N GLY A 155 1.51 -23.67 -0.01
CA GLY A 155 0.31 -23.49 -0.82
C GLY A 155 -0.67 -22.44 -0.27
N TRP A 156 -0.21 -21.53 0.60
CA TRP A 156 -1.03 -20.45 1.15
C TRP A 156 -1.15 -19.25 0.20
N LEU A 157 -2.24 -18.53 0.32
CA LEU A 157 -2.42 -17.21 -0.26
C LEU A 157 -1.95 -16.15 0.75
N VAL A 158 -0.89 -15.43 0.42
CA VAL A 158 -0.40 -14.32 1.25
C VAL A 158 -0.89 -12.99 0.67
N ARG A 159 -1.49 -12.16 1.51
CA ARG A 159 -1.97 -10.82 1.19
C ARG A 159 -1.20 -9.82 2.03
N TRP A 160 -0.37 -9.01 1.39
CA TRP A 160 0.52 -8.06 2.06
C TRP A 160 0.01 -6.64 1.94
N ALA A 161 0.00 -5.92 3.07
CA ALA A 161 -0.20 -4.49 3.14
C ALA A 161 0.92 -3.86 3.96
N THR A 162 1.41 -2.70 3.54
CA THR A 162 2.38 -1.89 4.27
C THR A 162 1.76 -0.54 4.60
N CYS A 163 1.67 -0.21 5.87
CA CYS A 163 1.09 1.06 6.32
C CYS A 163 1.97 2.25 5.97
N GLN A 164 1.31 3.34 5.66
CA GLN A 164 1.84 4.69 5.49
C GLN A 164 1.04 5.64 6.37
N THR A 165 1.40 6.91 6.44
CA THR A 165 0.76 7.89 7.33
C THR A 165 -0.76 8.02 7.11
N ASP A 166 -1.21 7.83 5.90
CA ASP A 166 -2.62 7.89 5.48
C ASP A 166 -3.29 6.52 5.31
N SER A 167 -2.65 5.44 5.74
CA SER A 167 -3.25 4.11 5.65
C SER A 167 -4.43 3.97 6.59
N ASP A 168 -5.58 3.65 6.02
CA ASP A 168 -6.82 3.32 6.71
C ASP A 168 -7.29 1.89 6.39
N SER A 169 -8.38 1.46 6.99
CA SER A 169 -8.96 0.14 6.74
C SER A 169 -9.28 -0.12 5.25
N SER A 170 -9.71 0.91 4.51
CA SER A 170 -10.05 0.79 3.09
C SER A 170 -8.81 0.65 2.20
N SER A 171 -7.75 1.42 2.48
CA SER A 171 -6.48 1.31 1.76
C SER A 171 -5.79 -0.02 2.03
N ILE A 172 -5.81 -0.51 3.27
CA ILE A 172 -5.33 -1.84 3.65
C ILE A 172 -6.13 -2.93 2.91
N ALA A 173 -7.46 -2.82 2.89
CA ALA A 173 -8.31 -3.75 2.16
C ALA A 173 -8.00 -3.75 0.65
N ARG A 174 -7.73 -2.58 0.05
CA ARG A 174 -7.30 -2.49 -1.36
C ARG A 174 -5.96 -3.17 -1.62
N MET A 175 -4.99 -3.04 -0.72
CA MET A 175 -3.71 -3.76 -0.84
C MET A 175 -3.91 -5.27 -0.71
N TRP A 176 -4.74 -5.74 0.21
CA TRP A 176 -5.02 -7.17 0.39
C TRP A 176 -5.88 -7.78 -0.73
N LEU A 177 -6.89 -7.06 -1.25
CA LEU A 177 -7.92 -7.59 -2.14
C LEU A 177 -7.83 -7.09 -3.59
N GLY A 178 -7.02 -6.07 -3.84
CA GLY A 178 -6.91 -5.40 -5.14
C GLY A 178 -7.86 -4.21 -5.29
N GLY A 179 -7.78 -3.50 -6.42
CA GLY A 179 -8.47 -2.23 -6.65
C GLY A 179 -10.01 -2.26 -6.65
N ARG A 180 -10.63 -3.46 -6.58
CA ARG A 180 -12.08 -3.64 -6.39
C ARG A 180 -12.42 -4.17 -4.99
N ALA A 181 -11.62 -3.79 -3.99
CA ALA A 181 -11.93 -4.12 -2.61
C ALA A 181 -13.24 -3.46 -2.17
N PRO A 182 -14.07 -4.17 -1.36
CA PRO A 182 -15.22 -3.53 -0.75
C PRO A 182 -14.77 -2.48 0.27
N THR A 183 -15.63 -1.53 0.57
CA THR A 183 -15.37 -0.44 1.52
C THR A 183 -15.96 -0.73 2.91
N SER A 184 -17.04 -1.53 3.00
CA SER A 184 -17.63 -1.87 4.29
C SER A 184 -16.85 -2.98 5.00
N LYS A 185 -16.71 -2.87 6.32
CA LYS A 185 -16.01 -3.84 7.19
C LYS A 185 -16.53 -5.27 6.97
N ASP A 186 -17.83 -5.48 7.01
CA ASP A 186 -18.44 -6.80 6.86
C ASP A 186 -18.17 -7.44 5.48
N ALA A 187 -18.19 -6.63 4.42
CA ALA A 187 -17.89 -7.12 3.08
C ALA A 187 -16.39 -7.44 2.91
N ILE A 188 -15.49 -6.69 3.55
CA ILE A 188 -14.05 -6.98 3.59
C ILE A 188 -13.83 -8.31 4.30
N VAL A 189 -14.38 -8.49 5.52
CA VAL A 189 -14.29 -9.70 6.33
C VAL A 189 -14.80 -10.92 5.56
N THR A 190 -15.99 -10.82 4.97
CA THR A 190 -16.58 -11.90 4.15
C THR A 190 -15.67 -12.30 2.98
N ARG A 191 -15.00 -11.33 2.34
CA ARG A 191 -14.14 -11.59 1.17
C ARG A 191 -12.78 -12.15 1.53
N ILE A 192 -12.31 -11.89 2.76
CA ILE A 192 -11.06 -12.39 3.32
C ILE A 192 -11.24 -13.81 3.88
N ASP A 193 -12.43 -14.14 4.40
CA ASP A 193 -12.68 -15.42 5.07
C ASP A 193 -12.39 -16.61 4.14
N SER A 194 -11.18 -17.10 4.22
CA SER A 194 -10.69 -18.21 3.43
C SER A 194 -9.55 -18.93 4.14
N LYS A 195 -9.67 -20.26 4.22
CA LYS A 195 -8.62 -21.12 4.77
C LYS A 195 -7.32 -21.00 3.98
N LYS A 196 -6.20 -21.15 4.66
CA LYS A 196 -4.85 -20.97 4.09
C LYS A 196 -4.63 -19.60 3.46
N THR A 197 -5.19 -18.58 4.08
CA THR A 197 -4.94 -17.19 3.75
C THR A 197 -4.21 -16.51 4.90
N LEU A 198 -3.05 -15.94 4.62
CA LEU A 198 -2.29 -15.09 5.53
C LEU A 198 -2.49 -13.63 5.13
N LEU A 199 -2.91 -12.80 6.07
CA LEU A 199 -2.92 -11.35 5.96
C LEU A 199 -1.70 -10.81 6.68
N VAL A 200 -0.86 -10.08 5.98
CA VAL A 200 0.29 -9.37 6.58
C VAL A 200 -0.03 -7.88 6.60
N LEU A 201 0.16 -7.25 7.75
CA LEU A 201 0.15 -5.81 7.92
C LEU A 201 1.51 -5.35 8.43
N ASP A 202 2.32 -4.78 7.56
CA ASP A 202 3.66 -4.30 7.91
C ASP A 202 3.66 -2.80 8.22
N GLU A 203 4.59 -2.35 9.07
CA GLU A 203 4.79 -0.96 9.49
C GLU A 203 3.52 -0.31 10.09
N ALA A 204 2.72 -1.07 10.83
CA ALA A 204 1.42 -0.62 11.37
C ALA A 204 1.48 0.69 12.15
N GLN A 205 2.61 1.02 12.79
CA GLN A 205 2.83 2.27 13.52
C GLN A 205 3.02 3.50 12.63
N GLN A 206 3.07 3.34 11.29
CA GLN A 206 3.18 4.49 10.37
C GLN A 206 1.84 5.20 10.18
N SER A 207 0.75 4.50 10.41
CA SER A 207 -0.57 5.10 10.28
C SER A 207 -0.77 6.26 11.25
N SER A 208 -1.42 7.32 10.80
CA SER A 208 -1.80 8.45 11.64
C SER A 208 -2.68 7.98 12.81
N GLU A 209 -2.50 8.56 14.00
CA GLU A 209 -3.31 8.25 15.20
C GLU A 209 -4.80 8.27 14.93
N ARG A 210 -5.23 9.19 14.08
CA ARG A 210 -6.61 9.32 13.61
C ARG A 210 -7.17 8.03 12.98
N LEU A 211 -6.33 7.25 12.30
CA LEU A 211 -6.74 6.09 11.49
C LEU A 211 -6.53 4.75 12.21
N VAL A 212 -5.79 4.76 13.33
CA VAL A 212 -5.40 3.55 14.07
C VAL A 212 -6.61 2.76 14.56
N GLU A 213 -7.66 3.43 15.04
CA GLU A 213 -8.84 2.73 15.57
C GLU A 213 -9.59 1.95 14.47
N GLY A 214 -9.75 2.53 13.28
CA GLY A 214 -10.36 1.82 12.15
C GLY A 214 -9.51 0.64 11.66
N ILE A 215 -8.18 0.72 11.79
CA ILE A 215 -7.28 -0.41 11.50
C ILE A 215 -7.41 -1.49 12.57
N ARG A 216 -7.48 -1.13 13.85
CA ARG A 216 -7.74 -2.07 14.95
C ARG A 216 -9.02 -2.86 14.70
N GLU A 217 -10.12 -2.17 14.42
CA GLU A 217 -11.42 -2.79 14.19
C GLU A 217 -11.40 -3.81 13.04
N ILE A 218 -10.70 -3.49 11.93
CA ILE A 218 -10.60 -4.44 10.81
C ILE A 218 -9.72 -5.64 11.14
N LEU A 219 -8.63 -5.46 11.90
CA LEU A 219 -7.77 -6.56 12.34
C LEU A 219 -8.53 -7.50 13.29
N GLU A 220 -9.24 -6.97 14.29
CA GLU A 220 -10.05 -7.76 15.22
C GLU A 220 -11.17 -8.51 14.49
N ALA A 221 -11.90 -7.85 13.59
CA ALA A 221 -12.93 -8.51 12.79
C ALA A 221 -12.38 -9.61 11.87
N CYS A 222 -11.19 -9.39 11.27
CA CYS A 222 -10.54 -10.41 10.44
C CYS A 222 -9.97 -11.56 11.27
N SER A 223 -9.57 -11.34 12.54
CA SER A 223 -9.05 -12.39 13.42
C SER A 223 -10.09 -13.45 13.79
N GLU A 224 -11.37 -13.15 13.65
CA GLU A 224 -12.48 -14.09 13.85
C GLU A 224 -12.79 -14.97 12.63
N THR A 225 -12.09 -14.75 11.51
CA THR A 225 -12.28 -15.52 10.26
C THR A 225 -11.41 -16.78 10.18
N SER A 226 -11.51 -17.51 9.07
CA SER A 226 -10.61 -18.65 8.77
C SER A 226 -9.24 -18.20 8.22
N ALA A 227 -9.05 -16.92 7.91
CA ALA A 227 -7.75 -16.34 7.58
C ALA A 227 -6.96 -16.06 8.87
N VAL A 228 -5.64 -16.02 8.76
CA VAL A 228 -4.76 -15.70 9.89
C VAL A 228 -3.98 -14.43 9.61
N ILE A 229 -3.55 -13.74 10.65
CA ILE A 229 -2.94 -12.42 10.56
C ILE A 229 -1.55 -12.40 11.18
N LEU A 230 -0.62 -11.77 10.49
CA LEU A 230 0.68 -11.35 11.03
C LEU A 230 0.78 -9.83 10.93
N ALA A 231 0.56 -9.14 12.03
CA ALA A 231 0.76 -7.71 12.13
C ALA A 231 2.18 -7.41 12.62
N VAL A 232 2.83 -6.42 12.03
CA VAL A 232 4.21 -6.02 12.31
C VAL A 232 4.24 -4.56 12.70
N THR A 233 4.83 -4.27 13.86
CA THR A 233 4.87 -2.92 14.41
C THR A 233 6.17 -2.61 15.12
N ARG A 234 6.42 -1.32 15.38
CA ARG A 234 7.47 -0.86 16.30
C ARG A 234 6.91 -0.63 17.70
N ALA A 235 7.80 -0.60 18.70
CA ALA A 235 7.48 -0.06 20.00
C ALA A 235 7.55 1.50 19.97
N PRO A 236 6.58 2.24 20.56
CA PRO A 236 5.37 1.71 21.20
C PRO A 236 4.36 1.15 20.19
N ASN A 237 3.70 0.06 20.58
CA ASN A 237 2.67 -0.59 19.76
C ASN A 237 1.42 0.28 19.64
N PRO A 238 0.91 0.58 18.43
CA PRO A 238 -0.32 1.37 18.25
C PRO A 238 -1.60 0.59 18.61
N PHE A 239 -1.51 -0.73 18.81
CA PHE A 239 -2.63 -1.62 19.16
C PHE A 239 -2.42 -2.29 20.51
N PRO A 240 -2.29 -1.55 21.63
CA PRO A 240 -2.19 -2.18 22.92
C PRO A 240 -3.44 -3.04 23.18
N ASP A 241 -3.23 -4.27 23.67
CA ASP A 241 -4.29 -5.21 24.05
C ASP A 241 -5.26 -5.58 22.90
N ILE A 242 -4.78 -5.65 21.67
CA ILE A 242 -5.59 -6.11 20.52
C ILE A 242 -6.07 -7.54 20.76
N SER A 243 -7.38 -7.75 20.62
CA SER A 243 -8.01 -9.05 20.90
C SER A 243 -7.66 -10.08 19.81
N GLY A 244 -7.38 -11.31 20.24
CA GLY A 244 -7.15 -12.45 19.32
C GLY A 244 -5.73 -12.53 18.75
N PHE A 245 -4.76 -11.78 19.30
CA PHE A 245 -3.36 -11.81 18.84
C PHE A 245 -2.40 -12.24 19.96
N GLU A 246 -1.40 -13.01 19.58
CA GLU A 246 -0.23 -13.33 20.41
C GLU A 246 0.89 -12.34 20.09
N SER A 247 1.38 -11.59 21.10
CA SER A 247 2.50 -10.64 20.92
C SER A 247 3.83 -11.36 21.01
N ILE A 248 4.70 -11.12 20.02
CA ILE A 248 6.08 -11.59 19.98
C ILE A 248 6.99 -10.37 19.86
N ARG A 249 7.90 -10.22 20.83
CA ARG A 249 8.93 -9.19 20.78
C ARG A 249 10.20 -9.74 20.16
N LEU A 250 10.65 -9.11 19.07
CA LEU A 250 11.88 -9.46 18.39
C LEU A 250 13.05 -8.69 19.01
N GLU A 251 13.96 -9.43 19.62
CA GLU A 251 15.19 -8.92 20.25
C GLU A 251 16.37 -8.96 19.27
N GLY A 252 17.55 -8.46 19.68
CA GLY A 252 18.81 -8.60 18.95
C GLY A 252 19.15 -10.06 18.59
N LEU A 253 20.07 -10.26 17.69
CA LEU A 253 20.63 -11.59 17.41
C LEU A 253 21.59 -11.99 18.51
N GLU A 254 21.64 -13.28 18.84
CA GLU A 254 22.73 -13.81 19.67
C GLU A 254 24.06 -13.57 18.97
N THR A 255 25.13 -13.33 19.73
CA THR A 255 26.43 -12.91 19.21
C THR A 255 26.97 -13.85 18.14
N ASP A 256 26.85 -15.17 18.32
CA ASP A 256 27.30 -16.16 17.34
C ASP A 256 26.56 -16.06 15.99
N LEU A 257 25.26 -15.72 16.02
CA LEU A 257 24.41 -15.56 14.85
C LEU A 257 24.58 -14.17 14.21
N ALA A 258 24.77 -13.16 15.04
CA ALA A 258 25.02 -11.79 14.62
C ALA A 258 26.34 -11.67 13.83
N ARG A 259 27.34 -12.47 14.19
CA ARG A 259 28.61 -12.55 13.50
C ARG A 259 28.50 -12.93 12.02
N GLU A 260 27.50 -13.71 11.63
CA GLU A 260 27.27 -14.05 10.22
C GLU A 260 26.93 -12.82 9.34
N LEU A 261 26.64 -11.69 9.93
CA LEU A 261 26.36 -10.42 9.24
C LEU A 261 27.64 -9.64 8.90
N LEU A 262 28.77 -9.99 9.53
CA LEU A 262 30.08 -9.36 9.34
C LEU A 262 30.90 -10.13 8.29
N PRO A 263 31.96 -9.49 7.70
CA PRO A 263 32.87 -10.15 6.78
C PRO A 263 33.55 -11.37 7.40
N LEU A 264 33.68 -12.45 6.63
CA LEU A 264 34.32 -13.71 7.09
C LEU A 264 35.81 -13.55 7.42
N GLU A 265 36.47 -12.55 6.84
CA GLU A 265 37.88 -12.26 7.02
C GLU A 265 38.17 -11.47 8.31
N MET A 266 37.15 -11.03 9.02
CA MET A 266 37.28 -10.29 10.28
C MET A 266 37.75 -11.19 11.40
N ASP A 267 38.63 -10.65 12.26
CA ASP A 267 39.06 -11.33 13.48
C ASP A 267 37.90 -11.62 14.43
N ASP A 268 37.91 -12.81 15.04
CA ASP A 268 36.81 -13.29 15.88
C ASP A 268 36.54 -12.40 17.09
N GLU A 269 37.63 -11.91 17.74
CA GLU A 269 37.52 -11.06 18.92
C GLU A 269 36.90 -9.71 18.57
N GLN A 270 37.33 -9.11 17.46
CA GLN A 270 36.75 -7.86 16.95
C GLN A 270 35.30 -8.04 16.52
N ALA A 271 34.95 -9.16 15.85
CA ALA A 271 33.60 -9.44 15.43
C ALA A 271 32.63 -9.58 16.62
N ILE A 272 33.07 -10.23 17.69
CA ILE A 272 32.29 -10.36 18.94
C ILE A 272 32.08 -8.99 19.57
N GLU A 273 33.16 -8.18 19.68
CA GLU A 273 33.08 -6.82 20.24
C GLU A 273 32.05 -5.94 19.49
N VAL A 274 32.05 -6.00 18.16
CA VAL A 274 31.05 -5.27 17.31
C VAL A 274 29.66 -5.75 17.60
N CYS A 275 29.42 -7.08 17.63
CA CYS A 275 28.09 -7.65 17.87
C CYS A 275 27.54 -7.29 19.24
N GLU A 276 28.39 -7.32 20.29
CA GLU A 276 28.01 -6.95 21.65
C GLU A 276 27.74 -5.43 21.78
N ALA A 277 28.60 -4.58 21.20
CA ALA A 277 28.41 -3.13 21.19
C ALA A 277 27.10 -2.72 20.52
N MET A 278 26.67 -3.45 19.49
CA MET A 278 25.42 -3.23 18.77
C MET A 278 24.22 -4.01 19.36
N ASP A 279 24.38 -4.69 20.50
CA ASP A 279 23.35 -5.53 21.13
C ASP A 279 22.68 -6.51 20.13
N GLY A 280 23.48 -7.10 19.25
CA GLY A 280 23.02 -7.99 18.20
C GLY A 280 22.07 -7.34 17.17
N HIS A 281 22.04 -6.00 17.06
CA HIS A 281 21.12 -5.28 16.19
C HIS A 281 21.49 -5.41 14.70
N PRO A 282 20.70 -6.15 13.87
CA PRO A 282 21.14 -6.53 12.51
C PRO A 282 21.47 -5.36 11.59
N LEU A 283 20.68 -4.29 11.63
CA LEU A 283 20.93 -3.12 10.80
C LEU A 283 22.17 -2.35 11.30
N GLY A 284 22.34 -2.21 12.62
CA GLY A 284 23.52 -1.57 13.19
C GLY A 284 24.81 -2.28 12.77
N ILE A 285 24.82 -3.61 12.87
CA ILE A 285 25.95 -4.45 12.47
C ILE A 285 26.25 -4.33 10.97
N LYS A 286 25.24 -4.34 10.11
CA LYS A 286 25.39 -4.16 8.64
C LYS A 286 25.90 -2.78 8.24
N LEU A 287 25.54 -1.76 8.99
CA LEU A 287 25.97 -0.37 8.74
C LEU A 287 27.38 -0.10 9.26
N TRP A 288 27.92 -0.98 10.11
CA TRP A 288 29.23 -0.80 10.72
C TRP A 288 30.37 -0.95 9.70
N SER A 289 31.42 -0.17 9.88
CA SER A 289 32.68 -0.22 9.12
C SER A 289 33.89 -0.30 10.06
N PRO A 290 34.98 -0.99 9.67
CA PRO A 290 36.19 -1.10 10.49
C PRO A 290 36.84 0.22 10.92
N ASP A 291 36.54 1.31 10.21
CA ASP A 291 37.04 2.65 10.52
C ASP A 291 36.19 3.41 11.54
N ASP A 292 35.06 2.82 11.97
CA ASP A 292 34.15 3.47 12.91
C ASP A 292 34.49 3.20 14.35
N GLU A 293 34.22 4.18 15.22
CA GLU A 293 34.24 3.98 16.66
C GLU A 293 32.98 3.15 17.07
N LEU A 294 33.19 2.17 17.93
CA LEU A 294 32.07 1.38 18.44
C LEU A 294 31.21 2.21 19.39
N PRO A 295 29.88 2.17 19.26
CA PRO A 295 29.00 2.86 20.20
C PRO A 295 29.03 2.19 21.58
N GLY A 296 28.59 2.92 22.61
CA GLY A 296 28.23 2.29 23.87
C GLY A 296 27.07 1.29 23.69
N ALA A 297 26.97 0.31 24.58
CA ALA A 297 25.95 -0.74 24.47
C ALA A 297 24.52 -0.17 24.26
N GLY A 298 23.86 -0.60 23.21
CA GLY A 298 22.48 -0.21 22.86
C GLY A 298 22.32 1.14 22.15
N ALA A 299 23.39 1.86 21.80
CA ALA A 299 23.35 3.20 21.20
C ALA A 299 23.37 3.19 19.66
N VAL A 300 22.69 2.24 19.02
CA VAL A 300 22.65 2.12 17.53
C VAL A 300 22.16 3.41 16.86
N GLN A 301 21.23 4.13 17.46
CA GLN A 301 20.75 5.40 16.91
C GLN A 301 21.84 6.46 16.90
N GLU A 302 22.59 6.61 18.02
CA GLU A 302 23.72 7.53 18.15
C GLU A 302 24.85 7.14 17.18
N TYR A 303 25.08 5.85 16.99
CA TYR A 303 26.03 5.33 16.01
C TYR A 303 25.64 5.73 14.57
N VAL A 304 24.38 5.54 14.18
CA VAL A 304 23.91 5.95 12.85
C VAL A 304 24.16 7.44 12.63
N GLU A 305 23.84 8.28 13.61
CA GLU A 305 24.02 9.73 13.53
C GLU A 305 25.51 10.11 13.45
N ALA A 306 26.31 9.57 14.36
CA ALA A 306 27.72 9.97 14.53
C ALA A 306 28.66 9.41 13.45
N GLN A 307 28.37 8.23 12.93
CA GLN A 307 29.28 7.52 12.03
C GLN A 307 28.69 7.34 10.63
N VAL A 308 27.47 6.78 10.49
CA VAL A 308 26.91 6.45 9.19
C VAL A 308 26.60 7.71 8.38
N LEU A 309 25.90 8.68 8.99
CA LEU A 309 25.50 9.90 8.28
C LEU A 309 26.68 10.82 7.93
N ARG A 310 27.76 10.82 8.72
CA ARG A 310 28.93 11.66 8.46
C ARG A 310 29.79 11.16 7.30
N ARG A 311 29.71 9.89 6.94
CA ARG A 311 30.48 9.30 5.83
C ARG A 311 29.89 9.60 4.45
N LEU A 312 28.62 9.99 4.40
CA LEU A 312 27.94 10.24 3.14
C LEU A 312 28.58 11.41 2.39
N SER A 313 28.73 11.25 1.08
CA SER A 313 29.05 12.35 0.19
C SER A 313 27.96 13.43 0.25
N GLN A 314 28.22 14.61 -0.28
CA GLN A 314 27.22 15.66 -0.38
C GLN A 314 25.99 15.17 -1.19
N SER A 315 26.22 14.42 -2.28
CA SER A 315 25.15 13.85 -3.09
C SER A 315 24.37 12.78 -2.32
N GLY A 316 25.05 11.88 -1.59
CA GLY A 316 24.42 10.89 -0.73
C GLY A 316 23.54 11.54 0.35
N ALA A 317 24.08 12.57 1.02
CA ALA A 317 23.32 13.31 2.03
C ALA A 317 22.08 14.00 1.44
N SER A 318 22.19 14.67 0.28
CA SER A 318 21.06 15.32 -0.38
C SER A 318 19.97 14.33 -0.81
N SER A 319 20.36 13.17 -1.38
CA SER A 319 19.40 12.11 -1.71
C SER A 319 18.71 11.54 -0.47
N LEU A 320 19.46 11.35 0.62
CA LEU A 320 18.91 10.86 1.89
C LEU A 320 17.94 11.87 2.51
N ASP A 321 18.23 13.17 2.42
CA ASP A 321 17.35 14.23 2.89
C ASP A 321 16.00 14.20 2.20
N GLU A 322 16.02 14.17 0.86
CA GLU A 322 14.80 14.08 0.06
C GLU A 322 13.97 12.84 0.41
N LEU A 323 14.60 11.67 0.41
CA LEU A 323 13.94 10.40 0.73
C LEU A 323 13.42 10.37 2.18
N SER A 324 14.14 10.98 3.12
CA SER A 324 13.74 11.03 4.53
C SER A 324 12.56 11.95 4.77
N LEU A 325 12.49 13.08 4.07
CA LEU A 325 11.43 14.08 4.23
C LEU A 325 10.17 13.76 3.41
N SER A 326 10.28 12.89 2.41
CA SER A 326 9.13 12.49 1.58
C SER A 326 8.10 11.68 2.38
N PRO A 327 6.79 11.98 2.23
CA PRO A 327 5.72 11.24 2.93
C PRO A 327 5.47 9.85 2.34
N LEU A 328 5.91 9.61 1.11
CA LEU A 328 5.76 8.37 0.35
C LEU A 328 7.10 7.88 -0.17
N PRO A 329 7.29 6.56 -0.36
CA PRO A 329 8.42 6.05 -1.12
C PRO A 329 8.45 6.63 -2.54
N LEU A 330 9.63 6.91 -3.07
CA LEU A 330 9.83 7.55 -4.38
C LEU A 330 10.33 6.54 -5.43
N GLN A 331 10.04 6.82 -6.70
CA GLN A 331 10.83 6.28 -7.80
C GLN A 331 12.08 7.16 -7.98
N VAL A 332 13.20 6.58 -8.41
CA VAL A 332 14.44 7.35 -8.62
C VAL A 332 14.22 8.50 -9.60
N GLU A 333 13.38 8.30 -10.61
CA GLU A 333 13.00 9.31 -11.60
C GLU A 333 12.10 10.43 -11.04
N GLU A 334 11.51 10.21 -9.87
CA GLU A 334 10.73 11.23 -9.15
C GLU A 334 11.61 12.14 -8.28
N MET A 335 12.84 11.74 -8.00
CA MET A 335 13.72 12.49 -7.10
C MET A 335 14.25 13.77 -7.75
N LEU A 336 14.43 14.79 -6.92
CA LEU A 336 15.16 16.02 -7.26
C LEU A 336 16.67 15.76 -7.27
N GLU A 337 17.14 15.00 -6.29
CA GLU A 337 18.54 14.71 -6.04
C GLU A 337 18.82 13.18 -6.11
N PRO A 338 18.74 12.55 -7.30
CA PRO A 338 18.91 11.10 -7.41
C PRO A 338 20.38 10.64 -7.37
N GLY A 339 21.35 11.56 -7.44
CA GLY A 339 22.77 11.24 -7.67
C GLY A 339 23.45 10.44 -6.56
N GLY A 340 22.91 10.44 -5.35
CA GLY A 340 23.46 9.69 -4.20
C GLY A 340 22.81 8.33 -3.98
N THR A 341 21.84 7.94 -4.78
CA THR A 341 21.05 6.71 -4.56
C THR A 341 21.92 5.45 -4.58
N GLU A 342 22.91 5.37 -5.49
CA GLU A 342 23.84 4.24 -5.58
C GLU A 342 24.69 4.11 -4.32
N GLU A 343 25.26 5.21 -3.82
CA GLU A 343 26.03 5.25 -2.55
C GLU A 343 25.18 4.80 -1.36
N LEU A 344 23.93 5.26 -1.28
CA LEU A 344 23.02 4.89 -0.20
C LEU A 344 22.63 3.41 -0.25
N ASP A 345 22.47 2.85 -1.46
CA ASP A 345 22.17 1.43 -1.65
C ASP A 345 23.36 0.54 -1.30
N GLU A 346 24.57 0.89 -1.76
CA GLU A 346 25.81 0.20 -1.41
C GLU A 346 26.08 0.22 0.11
N SER A 347 25.70 1.32 0.77
CA SER A 347 25.81 1.47 2.23
C SER A 347 24.67 0.78 3.00
N ALA A 348 23.81 0.01 2.36
CA ALA A 348 22.66 -0.67 2.96
C ALA A 348 21.70 0.26 3.73
N ILE A 349 21.64 1.53 3.31
CA ILE A 349 20.75 2.55 3.90
C ILE A 349 19.33 2.45 3.32
N LEU A 350 19.22 1.99 2.06
CA LEU A 350 17.96 1.93 1.33
C LEU A 350 17.29 0.57 1.42
N ARG A 351 15.97 0.61 1.27
CA ARG A 351 15.15 -0.56 0.97
C ARG A 351 14.31 -0.31 -0.27
N TRP A 352 14.12 -1.36 -1.05
CA TRP A 352 13.39 -1.33 -2.30
C TRP A 352 12.09 -2.13 -2.20
N ALA A 353 11.01 -1.60 -2.80
CA ALA A 353 9.76 -2.31 -3.02
C ALA A 353 9.38 -2.15 -4.51
N GLY A 354 9.82 -3.08 -5.34
CA GLY A 354 9.77 -2.95 -6.80
C GLY A 354 10.64 -1.79 -7.30
N THR A 355 10.03 -0.76 -7.90
CA THR A 355 10.73 0.45 -8.36
C THR A 355 10.73 1.58 -7.33
N LEU A 356 10.06 1.40 -6.20
CA LEU A 356 10.00 2.39 -5.14
C LEU A 356 11.14 2.21 -4.16
N VAL A 357 11.74 3.32 -3.73
CA VAL A 357 12.86 3.37 -2.80
C VAL A 357 12.55 4.25 -1.60
N GLU A 358 12.99 3.83 -0.45
CA GLU A 358 12.94 4.60 0.80
C GLU A 358 14.11 4.21 1.72
N PRO A 359 14.53 5.07 2.65
CA PRO A 359 15.53 4.71 3.64
C PRO A 359 14.99 3.72 4.66
N HIS A 360 15.86 2.90 5.23
CA HIS A 360 15.49 2.15 6.43
C HIS A 360 15.01 3.10 7.53
N HIS A 361 13.91 2.73 8.21
CA HIS A 361 13.23 3.63 9.15
C HIS A 361 14.13 4.17 10.27
N LEU A 362 15.11 3.41 10.74
CA LEU A 362 16.07 3.90 11.72
C LEU A 362 16.83 5.09 11.15
N VAL A 363 17.42 4.94 9.97
CA VAL A 363 18.19 6.00 9.31
C VAL A 363 17.31 7.21 8.98
N ARG A 364 16.11 6.95 8.46
CA ARG A 364 15.10 8.00 8.17
C ARG A 364 14.78 8.84 9.41
N ASN A 365 14.53 8.19 10.55
CA ASN A 365 14.18 8.89 11.78
C ASN A 365 15.34 9.71 12.34
N VAL A 366 16.54 9.13 12.34
CA VAL A 366 17.77 9.83 12.78
C VAL A 366 18.03 11.03 11.88
N ARG A 367 17.90 10.85 10.53
CA ARG A 367 18.11 11.96 9.60
C ARG A 367 17.07 13.05 9.76
N ARG A 368 15.78 12.71 9.88
CA ARG A 368 14.72 13.68 10.15
C ARG A 368 14.99 14.49 11.42
N ALA A 369 15.36 13.81 12.51
CA ALA A 369 15.66 14.49 13.76
C ALA A 369 16.82 15.49 13.59
N SER A 370 17.87 15.11 12.87
CA SER A 370 19.02 16.00 12.62
C SER A 370 18.72 17.20 11.71
N LEU A 371 17.67 17.11 10.89
CA LEU A 371 17.22 18.19 9.99
C LEU A 371 16.26 19.18 10.68
N MET A 372 15.57 18.77 11.74
CA MET A 372 14.62 19.64 12.48
C MET A 372 15.27 20.83 13.16
N ASP A 373 16.59 20.82 13.36
CA ASP A 373 17.37 21.94 13.93
C ASP A 373 17.64 23.10 12.94
N GLY A 374 16.94 23.15 11.78
CA GLY A 374 16.95 24.33 10.90
C GLY A 374 17.27 24.11 9.42
N GLY A 375 17.31 22.85 8.94
CA GLY A 375 17.60 22.55 7.52
C GLY A 375 16.42 22.00 6.70
N ALA A 376 15.38 21.54 7.36
CA ALA A 376 14.26 20.85 6.68
C ALA A 376 13.39 21.80 5.84
N GLU A 377 13.11 23.00 6.33
CA GLU A 377 12.21 23.99 5.69
C GLU A 377 12.66 24.37 4.27
N GLU A 378 13.97 24.62 4.09
CA GLU A 378 14.52 24.96 2.78
C GLU A 378 14.41 23.78 1.80
N ILE A 379 14.64 22.56 2.29
CA ILE A 379 14.51 21.35 1.46
C ILE A 379 13.05 21.13 1.09
N HIS A 380 12.13 21.26 2.04
CA HIS A 380 10.69 21.17 1.78
C HIS A 380 10.24 22.22 0.74
N SER A 381 10.74 23.45 0.80
CA SER A 381 10.41 24.49 -0.18
C SER A 381 10.86 24.10 -1.61
N LYS A 382 12.07 23.55 -1.76
CA LYS A 382 12.59 23.07 -3.05
C LYS A 382 11.77 21.89 -3.59
N LEU A 383 11.42 20.96 -2.73
CA LEU A 383 10.60 19.80 -3.09
C LEU A 383 9.18 20.23 -3.48
N ALA A 384 8.57 21.16 -2.75
CA ALA A 384 7.27 21.72 -3.10
C ALA A 384 7.29 22.35 -4.51
N GLU A 385 8.32 23.16 -4.82
CA GLU A 385 8.48 23.75 -6.15
C GLU A 385 8.65 22.69 -7.24
N MET A 386 9.40 21.63 -6.97
CA MET A 386 9.58 20.53 -7.91
C MET A 386 8.26 19.78 -8.17
N TRP A 387 7.52 19.43 -7.12
CA TRP A 387 6.26 18.71 -7.22
C TRP A 387 5.14 19.56 -7.84
N SER A 388 5.14 20.90 -7.67
CA SER A 388 4.16 21.80 -8.29
C SER A 388 4.18 21.77 -9.83
N LYS A 389 5.29 21.34 -10.44
CA LYS A 389 5.45 21.24 -11.90
C LYS A 389 4.90 19.92 -12.45
N ARG A 390 4.47 19.00 -11.58
CA ARG A 390 3.91 17.70 -11.93
C ARG A 390 2.39 17.71 -11.77
N VAL A 391 1.71 16.77 -12.43
CA VAL A 391 0.24 16.70 -12.43
C VAL A 391 -0.25 15.37 -11.85
N GLY A 392 -1.45 15.38 -11.31
CA GLY A 392 -2.15 14.22 -10.76
C GLY A 392 -2.17 14.18 -9.24
N PRO A 393 -3.05 13.35 -8.65
CA PRO A 393 -3.32 13.30 -7.21
C PRO A 393 -2.05 13.05 -6.38
N ARG A 394 -1.20 12.12 -6.80
CA ARG A 394 0.08 11.83 -6.13
C ARG A 394 0.98 13.08 -6.08
N ALA A 395 1.14 13.79 -7.20
CA ALA A 395 1.96 14.98 -7.26
C ALA A 395 1.39 16.09 -6.37
N ARG A 396 0.07 16.27 -6.40
CA ARG A 396 -0.62 17.26 -5.56
C ARG A 396 -0.47 16.95 -4.07
N ARG A 397 -0.55 15.67 -3.69
CA ARG A 397 -0.33 15.22 -2.31
C ARG A 397 1.11 15.53 -1.84
N MET A 398 2.11 15.22 -2.67
CA MET A 398 3.51 15.50 -2.37
C MET A 398 3.76 17.00 -2.23
N GLU A 399 3.24 17.80 -3.17
CA GLU A 399 3.33 19.26 -3.12
C GLU A 399 2.70 19.82 -1.85
N ALA A 400 1.48 19.38 -1.50
CA ALA A 400 0.76 19.86 -0.34
C ALA A 400 1.53 19.56 0.96
N HIS A 401 2.01 18.32 1.12
CA HIS A 401 2.84 17.95 2.26
C HIS A 401 4.08 18.86 2.38
N HIS A 402 4.84 19.02 1.31
CA HIS A 402 6.06 19.80 1.35
C HIS A 402 5.82 21.30 1.55
N ARG A 403 4.73 21.85 1.01
CA ARG A 403 4.35 23.25 1.27
C ARG A 403 4.01 23.49 2.75
N LEU A 404 3.23 22.60 3.34
CA LEU A 404 2.84 22.69 4.75
C LEU A 404 4.04 22.53 5.70
N GLU A 405 4.99 21.64 5.36
CA GLU A 405 6.22 21.43 6.15
C GLU A 405 7.30 22.49 5.92
N SER A 406 7.17 23.31 4.87
CA SER A 406 8.17 24.36 4.58
C SER A 406 8.08 25.59 5.52
N GLY A 407 7.09 25.63 6.43
CA GLY A 407 6.87 26.76 7.33
C GLY A 407 6.38 28.04 6.64
N THR A 408 6.08 27.98 5.34
CA THR A 408 5.48 29.11 4.60
C THR A 408 3.99 29.16 4.85
N ASP A 409 3.45 30.40 4.91
CA ASP A 409 2.00 30.58 4.97
C ASP A 409 1.36 30.05 3.68
N VAL A 410 0.47 29.08 3.81
CA VAL A 410 -0.19 28.42 2.67
C VAL A 410 -1.62 28.94 2.58
N ASP A 411 -1.99 29.49 1.43
CA ASP A 411 -3.31 29.99 1.15
C ASP A 411 -4.39 28.90 1.36
N PRO A 412 -5.38 29.10 2.25
CA PRO A 412 -6.45 28.15 2.53
C PRO A 412 -7.25 27.75 1.28
N GLU A 413 -7.44 28.68 0.33
CA GLU A 413 -8.14 28.42 -0.92
C GLU A 413 -7.35 27.43 -1.80
N TRP A 414 -6.02 27.60 -1.85
CA TRP A 414 -5.14 26.65 -2.52
C TRP A 414 -5.18 25.28 -1.84
N VAL A 415 -5.22 25.23 -0.49
CA VAL A 415 -5.35 23.96 0.27
C VAL A 415 -6.65 23.27 -0.11
N ALA A 416 -7.78 23.97 -0.05
CA ALA A 416 -9.10 23.41 -0.38
C ALA A 416 -9.14 22.83 -1.81
N LYS A 417 -8.56 23.56 -2.78
CA LYS A 417 -8.43 23.06 -4.16
C LYS A 417 -7.57 21.80 -4.24
N SER A 418 -6.46 21.78 -3.51
CA SER A 418 -5.54 20.62 -3.50
C SER A 418 -6.20 19.40 -2.88
N ILE A 419 -6.94 19.57 -1.79
CA ILE A 419 -7.72 18.51 -1.14
C ILE A 419 -8.75 17.91 -2.08
N ASN A 420 -9.47 18.74 -2.85
CA ASN A 420 -10.44 18.28 -3.84
C ASN A 420 -9.79 17.43 -4.97
N GLU A 421 -8.54 17.70 -5.33
CA GLU A 421 -7.79 16.88 -6.28
C GLU A 421 -7.32 15.55 -5.65
N ILE A 422 -6.91 15.56 -4.38
CA ILE A 422 -6.40 14.39 -3.65
C ILE A 422 -7.55 13.43 -3.28
N VAL A 423 -8.68 13.94 -2.84
CA VAL A 423 -9.82 13.15 -2.34
C VAL A 423 -10.40 12.20 -3.40
N ILE A 424 -10.29 12.56 -4.67
CA ILE A 424 -10.74 11.73 -5.80
C ILE A 424 -10.03 10.38 -5.83
N ASP A 425 -8.75 10.37 -5.47
CA ASP A 425 -7.92 9.16 -5.49
C ASP A 425 -7.84 8.51 -4.10
N ASP A 426 -7.66 9.33 -3.06
CA ASP A 426 -7.45 8.87 -1.68
C ASP A 426 -8.01 9.85 -0.63
N SER A 427 -9.18 9.52 -0.08
CA SER A 427 -9.83 10.32 0.96
C SER A 427 -9.08 10.29 2.30
N ALA A 428 -8.30 9.23 2.58
CA ALA A 428 -7.49 9.16 3.80
C ALA A 428 -6.29 10.10 3.70
N ALA A 429 -5.61 10.12 2.54
CA ALA A 429 -4.54 11.08 2.28
C ALA A 429 -5.04 12.53 2.37
N ALA A 430 -6.21 12.83 1.77
CA ALA A 430 -6.84 14.14 1.86
C ALA A 430 -7.11 14.55 3.32
N ALA A 431 -7.64 13.62 4.13
CA ALA A 431 -7.91 13.85 5.54
C ALA A 431 -6.64 14.17 6.36
N VAL A 432 -5.53 13.47 6.10
CA VAL A 432 -4.24 13.69 6.79
C VAL A 432 -3.65 15.04 6.40
N VAL A 433 -3.62 15.38 5.10
CA VAL A 433 -3.11 16.68 4.62
C VAL A 433 -3.95 17.84 5.17
N LEU A 434 -5.28 17.67 5.20
CA LEU A 434 -6.18 18.69 5.72
C LEU A 434 -6.02 18.89 7.22
N GLN A 435 -5.84 17.83 8.00
CA GLN A 435 -5.54 17.91 9.42
C GLN A 435 -4.23 18.69 9.67
N GLN A 436 -3.20 18.44 8.87
CA GLN A 436 -1.94 19.17 8.94
C GLN A 436 -2.15 20.65 8.61
N ALA A 437 -2.91 20.97 7.55
CA ALA A 437 -3.23 22.35 7.18
C ALA A 437 -3.97 23.10 8.30
N ILE A 438 -4.99 22.49 8.90
CA ILE A 438 -5.73 23.06 10.04
C ILE A 438 -4.81 23.30 11.25
N SER A 439 -3.87 22.40 11.51
CA SER A 439 -2.92 22.54 12.62
C SER A 439 -1.98 23.75 12.42
N THR A 440 -1.68 24.08 11.16
CA THR A 440 -0.79 25.20 10.80
C THR A 440 -1.56 26.52 10.71
N ASN A 441 -2.72 26.51 10.06
CA ASN A 441 -3.57 27.69 9.86
C ASN A 441 -5.06 27.31 9.98
N PRO A 442 -5.67 27.47 11.18
CA PRO A 442 -7.08 27.10 11.40
C PRO A 442 -8.01 28.15 10.75
N GLU A 443 -8.67 27.75 9.67
CA GLU A 443 -9.63 28.55 8.91
C GLU A 443 -10.98 27.85 8.82
N GLU A 444 -12.09 28.63 8.87
CA GLU A 444 -13.47 28.09 8.86
C GLU A 444 -13.73 27.14 7.68
N GLY A 445 -13.33 27.53 6.47
CA GLY A 445 -13.52 26.71 5.28
C GLY A 445 -12.78 25.37 5.31
N LEU A 446 -11.65 25.28 6.04
CA LEU A 446 -10.92 24.04 6.22
C LEU A 446 -11.63 23.11 7.21
N TYR A 447 -12.25 23.65 8.27
CA TYR A 447 -13.09 22.87 9.18
C TYR A 447 -14.32 22.30 8.49
N GLU A 448 -14.97 23.11 7.63
CA GLU A 448 -16.10 22.64 6.80
C GLU A 448 -15.70 21.45 5.95
N LEU A 449 -14.60 21.56 5.22
CA LEU A 449 -14.09 20.51 4.35
C LEU A 449 -13.68 19.26 5.14
N ALA A 450 -13.06 19.44 6.32
CA ALA A 450 -12.66 18.35 7.19
C ALA A 450 -13.87 17.59 7.77
N ALA A 451 -14.93 18.30 8.13
CA ALA A 451 -16.19 17.72 8.57
C ALA A 451 -16.84 16.90 7.43
N ASP A 452 -16.88 17.44 6.20
CA ASP A 452 -17.44 16.75 5.05
C ASP A 452 -16.69 15.46 4.73
N ILE A 453 -15.36 15.49 4.70
CA ILE A 453 -14.54 14.28 4.47
C ILE A 453 -14.73 13.27 5.59
N ALA A 454 -14.76 13.70 6.85
CA ALA A 454 -14.98 12.80 7.98
C ALA A 454 -16.38 12.14 7.95
N LEU A 455 -17.43 12.89 7.57
CA LEU A 455 -18.78 12.37 7.38
C LEU A 455 -18.85 11.35 6.23
N GLU A 456 -18.21 11.62 5.09
CA GLU A 456 -18.15 10.68 3.97
C GLU A 456 -17.40 9.38 4.32
N ARG A 457 -16.43 9.47 5.21
CA ARG A 457 -15.66 8.32 5.70
C ARG A 457 -16.35 7.57 6.84
N GLY A 458 -17.48 8.09 7.36
CA GLY A 458 -18.21 7.52 8.49
C GLY A 458 -17.48 7.71 9.84
N GLU A 459 -16.55 8.65 9.95
CA GLU A 459 -15.76 8.94 11.14
C GLU A 459 -16.53 9.90 12.09
N SER A 460 -17.67 9.45 12.65
CA SER A 460 -18.62 10.28 13.39
C SER A 460 -17.99 11.12 14.50
N LYS A 461 -17.07 10.53 15.30
CA LYS A 461 -16.39 11.24 16.39
C LYS A 461 -15.52 12.39 15.91
N ILE A 462 -14.80 12.17 14.80
CA ILE A 462 -13.91 13.17 14.20
C ILE A 462 -14.75 14.25 13.52
N ALA A 463 -15.81 13.85 12.81
CA ALA A 463 -16.77 14.77 12.22
C ALA A 463 -17.37 15.71 13.27
N SER A 464 -17.81 15.16 14.44
CA SER A 464 -18.33 15.97 15.54
C SER A 464 -17.32 17.02 16.02
N GLN A 465 -16.05 16.67 16.17
CA GLN A 465 -15.00 17.60 16.61
C GLN A 465 -14.81 18.76 15.62
N TYR A 466 -14.78 18.48 14.32
CA TYR A 466 -14.67 19.53 13.31
C TYR A 466 -15.92 20.40 13.25
N ILE A 467 -17.12 19.79 13.34
CA ILE A 467 -18.40 20.54 13.37
C ILE A 467 -18.47 21.45 14.60
N GLU A 468 -18.01 20.99 15.76
CA GLU A 468 -17.94 21.80 16.99
C GLU A 468 -16.98 23.01 16.87
N SER A 469 -15.95 22.88 16.03
CA SER A 469 -14.98 23.96 15.75
C SER A 469 -15.48 24.99 14.73
N MET A 470 -16.58 24.71 14.03
CA MET A 470 -17.20 25.64 13.07
C MET A 470 -18.02 26.72 13.76
N GLU A 471 -18.16 27.88 13.12
CA GLU A 471 -19.06 28.92 13.56
C GLU A 471 -20.53 28.46 13.53
N GLU A 472 -21.34 28.95 14.49
CA GLU A 472 -22.77 28.64 14.51
C GLU A 472 -23.46 29.23 13.27
N GLY A 473 -24.21 28.38 12.57
CA GLY A 473 -24.94 28.80 11.38
C GLY A 473 -25.42 27.65 10.51
N PRO A 474 -26.12 27.97 9.40
CA PRO A 474 -26.75 26.98 8.54
C PRO A 474 -25.77 25.94 7.96
N ARG A 475 -24.54 26.32 7.68
CA ARG A 475 -23.50 25.41 7.16
C ARG A 475 -23.08 24.36 8.17
N ARG A 476 -22.94 24.76 9.45
CA ARG A 476 -22.71 23.84 10.57
C ARG A 476 -23.90 22.92 10.77
N ASP A 477 -25.12 23.47 10.77
CA ASP A 477 -26.36 22.71 10.98
C ASP A 477 -26.59 21.64 9.91
N LEU A 478 -26.24 21.91 8.64
CA LEU A 478 -26.27 20.88 7.57
C LEU A 478 -25.36 19.69 7.88
N ARG A 479 -24.17 19.92 8.43
CA ARG A 479 -23.23 18.86 8.80
C ARG A 479 -23.69 18.12 10.05
N MET A 480 -24.29 18.84 11.02
CA MET A 480 -24.95 18.21 12.17
C MET A 480 -26.12 17.31 11.72
N ALA A 481 -26.88 17.71 10.72
CA ALA A 481 -27.95 16.89 10.14
C ALA A 481 -27.39 15.61 9.50
N ARG A 482 -26.27 15.70 8.76
CA ARG A 482 -25.60 14.52 8.19
C ARG A 482 -25.04 13.59 9.27
N LEU A 483 -24.46 14.15 10.35
CA LEU A 483 -23.97 13.38 11.49
C LEU A 483 -25.13 12.64 12.18
N ALA A 484 -26.24 13.33 12.47
CA ALA A 484 -27.43 12.73 13.07
C ALA A 484 -27.99 11.56 12.22
N ARG A 485 -27.97 11.65 10.88
CA ARG A 485 -28.34 10.54 9.98
C ARG A 485 -27.43 9.32 10.15
N ILE A 486 -26.11 9.53 10.23
CA ILE A 486 -25.13 8.44 10.46
C ILE A 486 -25.36 7.77 11.83
N GLU A 487 -25.77 8.54 12.82
CA GLU A 487 -26.11 8.05 14.16
C GLU A 487 -27.52 7.42 14.27
N GLY A 488 -28.32 7.49 13.20
CA GLY A 488 -29.67 6.93 13.13
C GLY A 488 -30.76 7.82 13.74
N GLU A 489 -30.46 9.09 14.01
CA GLU A 489 -31.38 10.10 14.55
C GLU A 489 -32.15 10.82 13.42
N TRP A 490 -32.93 10.09 12.66
CA TRP A 490 -33.54 10.55 11.40
C TRP A 490 -34.43 11.79 11.55
N ASP A 491 -35.33 11.82 12.55
CA ASP A 491 -36.25 12.95 12.77
C ASP A 491 -35.47 14.24 13.07
N ARG A 492 -34.44 14.13 13.90
CA ARG A 492 -33.54 15.25 14.22
C ARG A 492 -32.75 15.73 13.00
N ALA A 493 -32.30 14.80 12.16
CA ALA A 493 -31.59 15.12 10.96
C ALA A 493 -32.45 15.92 9.98
N ASP A 494 -33.72 15.52 9.78
CA ASP A 494 -34.65 16.21 8.90
C ASP A 494 -35.01 17.61 9.41
N GLU A 495 -35.20 17.78 10.72
CA GLU A 495 -35.46 19.08 11.33
C GLU A 495 -34.27 20.03 11.16
N LEU A 496 -33.04 19.57 11.45
CA LEU A 496 -31.82 20.35 11.29
C LEU A 496 -31.59 20.73 9.81
N GLU A 497 -31.78 19.79 8.88
CA GLU A 497 -31.58 20.05 7.46
C GLU A 497 -32.58 21.08 6.92
N ALA A 498 -33.86 20.95 7.24
CA ALA A 498 -34.89 21.90 6.81
C ALA A 498 -34.65 23.32 7.37
N SER A 499 -34.27 23.40 8.65
CA SER A 499 -33.92 24.68 9.29
C SER A 499 -32.69 25.31 8.63
N ALA A 500 -31.63 24.53 8.43
CA ALA A 500 -30.39 24.98 7.83
C ALA A 500 -30.59 25.49 6.39
N ILE A 501 -31.28 24.72 5.53
CA ILE A 501 -31.57 25.10 4.14
C ILE A 501 -32.28 26.46 4.07
N SER A 502 -33.22 26.70 4.99
CA SER A 502 -33.97 27.97 5.02
C SER A 502 -33.09 29.19 5.36
N GLY A 503 -31.99 28.99 6.08
CA GLY A 503 -31.06 30.02 6.51
C GLY A 503 -29.88 30.29 5.54
N LEU A 504 -29.71 29.47 4.51
CA LEU A 504 -28.61 29.62 3.55
C LEU A 504 -28.84 30.76 2.55
N ASP A 505 -27.75 31.28 2.01
CA ASP A 505 -27.75 32.17 0.86
C ASP A 505 -28.39 31.49 -0.36
N PRO A 506 -28.98 32.24 -1.30
CA PRO A 506 -29.77 31.66 -2.40
C PRO A 506 -29.05 30.57 -3.20
N GLY A 507 -27.78 30.77 -3.57
CA GLY A 507 -27.00 29.78 -4.31
C GLY A 507 -26.69 28.52 -3.50
N ASP A 508 -26.28 28.66 -2.24
CA ASP A 508 -26.00 27.55 -1.34
C ASP A 508 -27.27 26.79 -0.95
N ARG A 509 -28.40 27.50 -0.83
CA ARG A 509 -29.72 26.89 -0.63
C ARG A 509 -30.07 25.93 -1.77
N VAL A 510 -29.93 26.37 -3.00
CA VAL A 510 -30.20 25.50 -4.18
C VAL A 510 -29.32 24.28 -4.19
N ARG A 511 -28.01 24.41 -3.87
CA ARG A 511 -27.09 23.27 -3.77
C ARG A 511 -27.51 22.30 -2.67
N ALA A 512 -27.91 22.83 -1.50
CA ALA A 512 -28.37 22.03 -0.38
C ALA A 512 -29.69 21.31 -0.67
N GLU A 513 -30.67 21.98 -1.32
CA GLU A 513 -31.93 21.38 -1.76
C GLU A 513 -31.70 20.20 -2.73
N ILE A 514 -30.82 20.36 -3.72
CA ILE A 514 -30.47 19.29 -4.66
C ILE A 514 -29.80 18.12 -3.92
N SER A 515 -28.87 18.41 -3.02
CA SER A 515 -28.18 17.40 -2.22
C SER A 515 -29.15 16.64 -1.30
N SER A 516 -30.14 17.32 -0.72
CA SER A 516 -31.20 16.70 0.07
C SER A 516 -32.08 15.77 -0.77
N LEU A 517 -32.46 16.18 -1.97
CA LEU A 517 -33.25 15.33 -2.90
C LEU A 517 -32.48 14.05 -3.29
N VAL A 518 -31.20 14.16 -3.59
CA VAL A 518 -30.36 13.00 -3.94
C VAL A 518 -30.24 12.05 -2.74
N ARG A 519 -29.95 12.56 -1.54
CA ARG A 519 -29.90 11.73 -0.33
C ARG A 519 -31.22 11.04 -0.04
N ASN A 520 -32.33 11.77 -0.12
CA ASN A 520 -33.66 11.18 0.10
C ASN A 520 -33.99 10.11 -0.94
N TYR A 521 -33.41 10.19 -2.14
CA TYR A 521 -33.50 9.13 -3.13
C TYR A 521 -32.67 7.89 -2.70
N ASP A 522 -31.43 8.09 -2.26
CA ASP A 522 -30.50 7.02 -1.88
C ASP A 522 -30.92 6.31 -0.59
N ASP A 523 -31.53 7.03 0.37
CA ASP A 523 -32.00 6.50 1.65
C ASP A 523 -33.26 5.63 1.52
N ARG A 524 -33.89 5.56 0.34
CA ARG A 524 -35.07 4.71 0.14
C ARG A 524 -34.74 3.23 0.24
N LEU A 525 -35.51 2.53 1.07
CA LEU A 525 -35.37 1.08 1.21
C LEU A 525 -35.79 0.35 -0.07
N PRO A 526 -35.02 -0.63 -0.55
CA PRO A 526 -35.42 -1.49 -1.66
C PRO A 526 -36.74 -2.21 -1.34
N GLY A 527 -37.77 -2.03 -2.20
CA GLY A 527 -39.07 -2.68 -2.03
C GLY A 527 -40.09 -1.94 -1.16
N SER A 528 -39.79 -0.75 -0.61
CA SER A 528 -40.80 0.16 -0.09
C SER A 528 -41.75 0.57 -1.23
N ASP A 529 -43.05 0.83 -0.94
CA ASP A 529 -44.04 1.23 -1.96
C ASP A 529 -43.77 2.68 -2.42
N SER A 530 -42.77 2.78 -3.28
CA SER A 530 -42.00 3.97 -3.58
C SER A 530 -42.68 4.96 -4.52
N ARG A 531 -43.91 4.70 -4.99
CA ARG A 531 -44.55 5.60 -5.95
C ARG A 531 -44.89 6.97 -5.36
N ALA A 532 -45.39 6.99 -4.11
CA ALA A 532 -45.69 8.24 -3.42
C ALA A 532 -44.42 9.03 -3.13
N ASP A 533 -43.37 8.32 -2.65
CA ASP A 533 -42.07 8.92 -2.35
C ASP A 533 -41.34 9.37 -3.62
N ALA A 534 -41.42 8.56 -4.71
CA ALA A 534 -40.88 8.95 -6.01
C ALA A 534 -41.57 10.19 -6.57
N GLN A 535 -42.89 10.28 -6.42
CA GLN A 535 -43.67 11.44 -6.89
C GLN A 535 -43.31 12.71 -6.06
N ALA A 536 -43.07 12.59 -4.75
CA ALA A 536 -42.66 13.70 -3.92
C ALA A 536 -41.26 14.19 -4.33
N LEU A 537 -40.33 13.29 -4.58
CA LEU A 537 -38.99 13.62 -5.05
C LEU A 537 -38.98 14.26 -6.44
N LEU A 538 -39.82 13.77 -7.38
CA LEU A 538 -39.99 14.40 -8.69
C LEU A 538 -40.54 15.82 -8.54
N THR A 539 -41.57 16.01 -7.72
CA THR A 539 -42.15 17.33 -7.44
C THR A 539 -41.10 18.27 -6.82
N GLY A 540 -40.28 17.77 -5.89
CA GLY A 540 -39.15 18.49 -5.32
C GLY A 540 -38.16 18.90 -6.41
N ALA A 541 -37.70 17.95 -7.23
CA ALA A 541 -36.78 18.22 -8.33
C ALA A 541 -37.29 19.23 -9.35
N ASP A 542 -38.60 19.26 -9.61
CA ASP A 542 -39.24 20.24 -10.51
C ASP A 542 -39.42 21.62 -9.87
N SER A 543 -39.45 21.71 -8.55
CA SER A 543 -39.56 22.97 -7.81
C SER A 543 -38.24 23.74 -7.65
N VAL A 544 -37.11 23.08 -7.85
CA VAL A 544 -35.79 23.70 -7.69
C VAL A 544 -35.57 24.75 -8.78
N THR A 545 -35.26 25.97 -8.34
CA THR A 545 -35.02 27.12 -9.24
C THR A 545 -33.50 27.35 -9.37
N LEU A 546 -32.92 27.09 -10.55
CA LEU A 546 -31.47 27.19 -10.79
C LEU A 546 -30.99 28.62 -11.10
N SER A 547 -31.86 29.64 -11.10
CA SER A 547 -31.49 31.03 -11.45
C SER A 547 -30.45 31.63 -10.50
N ASP A 548 -30.40 31.15 -9.26
CA ASP A 548 -29.53 31.67 -8.19
C ASP A 548 -28.10 31.07 -8.22
N LEU A 549 -27.85 30.14 -9.14
CA LEU A 549 -26.54 29.55 -9.37
C LEU A 549 -25.79 30.27 -10.49
N GLU A 550 -24.45 30.26 -10.41
CA GLU A 550 -23.56 30.67 -11.51
C GLU A 550 -23.70 29.73 -12.72
N GLU A 551 -23.31 30.20 -13.91
CA GLU A 551 -23.54 29.48 -15.17
C GLU A 551 -22.95 28.04 -15.16
N GLY A 552 -21.71 27.86 -14.70
CA GLY A 552 -21.07 26.55 -14.62
C GLY A 552 -21.74 25.59 -13.63
N ASP A 553 -22.13 26.11 -12.45
CA ASP A 553 -22.83 25.34 -11.42
C ASP A 553 -24.26 24.97 -11.84
N ARG A 554 -24.91 25.85 -12.63
CA ARG A 554 -26.25 25.62 -13.17
C ARG A 554 -26.28 24.41 -14.10
N ASP A 555 -25.27 24.28 -14.95
CA ASP A 555 -25.16 23.12 -15.86
C ASP A 555 -24.97 21.81 -15.11
N LEU A 556 -24.13 21.81 -14.07
CA LEU A 556 -23.90 20.67 -13.20
C LEU A 556 -25.16 20.31 -12.41
N ALA A 557 -25.80 21.29 -11.77
CA ALA A 557 -27.03 21.13 -11.02
C ALA A 557 -28.16 20.55 -11.90
N SER A 558 -28.31 21.07 -13.11
CA SER A 558 -29.26 20.55 -14.09
C SER A 558 -28.99 19.10 -14.47
N LEU A 559 -27.71 18.72 -14.64
CA LEU A 559 -27.32 17.34 -14.92
C LEU A 559 -27.66 16.40 -13.76
N VAL A 560 -27.38 16.80 -12.50
CA VAL A 560 -27.71 16.02 -11.29
C VAL A 560 -29.22 15.81 -11.19
N LEU A 561 -30.02 16.84 -11.42
CA LEU A 561 -31.48 16.73 -11.42
C LEU A 561 -32.01 15.81 -12.55
N ASP A 562 -31.42 15.85 -13.74
CA ASP A 562 -31.79 14.96 -14.83
C ASP A 562 -31.43 13.50 -14.52
N LEU A 563 -30.30 13.25 -13.84
CA LEU A 563 -29.94 11.91 -13.36
C LEU A 563 -30.88 11.40 -12.29
N LEU A 564 -31.29 12.25 -11.35
CA LEU A 564 -32.29 11.90 -10.34
C LEU A 564 -33.64 11.55 -11.00
N ARG A 565 -34.12 12.38 -11.95
CA ARG A 565 -35.33 12.12 -12.72
C ARG A 565 -35.25 10.81 -13.50
N HIS A 566 -34.09 10.55 -14.13
CA HIS A 566 -33.87 9.31 -14.87
C HIS A 566 -33.95 8.08 -13.96
N SER A 567 -33.31 8.13 -12.80
CA SER A 567 -33.36 7.04 -11.82
C SER A 567 -34.79 6.81 -11.30
N LEU A 568 -35.52 7.88 -10.97
CA LEU A 568 -36.92 7.81 -10.52
C LEU A 568 -37.86 7.27 -11.62
N ALA A 569 -37.61 7.63 -12.88
CA ALA A 569 -38.37 7.11 -14.02
C ALA A 569 -38.13 5.61 -14.21
N LEU A 570 -36.91 5.14 -14.08
CA LEU A 570 -36.57 3.70 -14.13
C LEU A 570 -37.25 2.93 -12.99
N ASP A 571 -37.21 3.44 -11.77
CA ASP A 571 -37.80 2.81 -10.58
C ASP A 571 -39.34 2.74 -10.69
N SER A 572 -39.97 3.74 -11.27
CA SER A 572 -41.42 3.78 -11.51
C SER A 572 -41.88 2.99 -12.75
N GLY A 573 -40.92 2.57 -13.60
CA GLY A 573 -41.18 1.88 -14.87
C GLY A 573 -41.67 2.81 -15.99
N ASP A 574 -41.47 4.13 -15.86
CA ASP A 574 -41.77 5.11 -16.91
C ASP A 574 -40.61 5.17 -17.93
N LEU A 575 -40.66 4.24 -18.89
CA LEU A 575 -39.64 4.11 -19.91
C LEU A 575 -39.56 5.30 -20.89
N GLU A 576 -40.67 6.04 -21.05
CA GLU A 576 -40.70 7.21 -21.93
C GLU A 576 -39.93 8.36 -21.31
N GLU A 577 -40.17 8.64 -20.03
CA GLU A 577 -39.42 9.65 -19.29
C GLU A 577 -37.98 9.26 -19.11
N ALA A 578 -37.68 8.00 -18.79
CA ALA A 578 -36.31 7.48 -18.69
C ALA A 578 -35.53 7.64 -20.02
N SER A 579 -36.17 7.43 -21.17
CA SER A 579 -35.54 7.66 -22.48
C SER A 579 -35.25 9.14 -22.72
N ARG A 580 -36.19 10.00 -22.37
CA ARG A 580 -36.09 11.45 -22.58
C ARG A 580 -34.99 12.07 -21.72
N THR A 581 -34.94 11.69 -20.45
CA THR A 581 -33.90 12.15 -19.52
C THR A 581 -32.50 11.61 -19.90
N ARG A 582 -32.40 10.34 -20.34
CA ARG A 582 -31.14 9.78 -20.86
C ARG A 582 -30.64 10.60 -22.07
N ASP A 583 -31.49 10.89 -23.04
CA ASP A 583 -31.09 11.66 -24.23
C ASP A 583 -30.62 13.09 -23.86
N SER A 584 -31.24 13.71 -22.84
CA SER A 584 -30.78 14.99 -22.25
C SER A 584 -29.39 14.88 -21.62
N ILE A 585 -29.16 13.82 -20.80
CA ILE A 585 -27.88 13.54 -20.14
C ILE A 585 -26.78 13.30 -21.19
N GLU A 586 -27.00 12.41 -22.16
CA GLU A 586 -26.06 12.11 -23.23
C GLU A 586 -25.70 13.35 -24.07
N GLY A 587 -26.69 14.21 -24.35
CA GLY A 587 -26.48 15.46 -25.08
C GLY A 587 -25.58 16.47 -24.35
N ARG A 588 -25.61 16.46 -23.01
CA ARG A 588 -24.80 17.36 -22.18
C ARG A 588 -23.40 16.78 -21.89
N MET A 589 -23.28 15.47 -21.71
CA MET A 589 -22.01 14.84 -21.38
C MET A 589 -21.04 14.81 -22.56
N GLY A 590 -21.47 14.87 -23.81
CA GLY A 590 -20.62 14.82 -24.99
C GLY A 590 -19.62 13.64 -24.97
N ALA A 591 -18.73 13.56 -25.96
CA ALA A 591 -17.68 12.54 -26.00
C ALA A 591 -16.55 12.76 -24.95
N GLU A 592 -16.51 13.93 -24.33
CA GLU A 592 -15.52 14.34 -23.31
C GLU A 592 -16.23 15.00 -22.08
N GLY A 593 -17.36 14.47 -21.68
CA GLY A 593 -18.12 15.01 -20.55
C GLY A 593 -17.32 15.06 -19.25
N PRO A 594 -17.63 16.02 -18.35
CA PRO A 594 -16.94 16.09 -17.07
C PRO A 594 -17.12 14.77 -16.32
N ARG A 595 -16.03 14.15 -15.90
CA ARG A 595 -16.08 13.02 -14.95
C ARG A 595 -16.66 13.55 -13.65
N ILE A 596 -17.91 13.21 -13.37
CA ILE A 596 -18.54 13.54 -12.11
C ILE A 596 -18.08 12.47 -11.11
N PRO A 597 -17.30 12.80 -10.07
CA PRO A 597 -16.69 11.82 -9.17
C PRO A 597 -17.67 10.90 -8.45
N PHE A 598 -18.93 11.29 -8.37
CA PHE A 598 -20.00 10.54 -7.68
C PHE A 598 -20.85 9.64 -8.59
N LEU A 599 -20.58 9.59 -9.90
CA LEU A 599 -21.38 8.85 -10.88
C LEU A 599 -20.72 7.60 -11.45
N ASP A 600 -19.51 7.24 -11.03
CA ASP A 600 -18.84 5.98 -11.41
C ASP A 600 -19.43 4.77 -10.65
N LEU A 601 -20.58 4.87 -10.03
CA LEU A 601 -21.16 3.83 -9.18
C LEU A 601 -22.25 2.98 -9.84
N ARG A 602 -22.45 3.02 -11.17
CA ARG A 602 -23.31 2.02 -11.83
C ARG A 602 -22.96 1.78 -13.29
#